data_e214560503e55bf2e83d93d17b77070a
#
_entry.id   e214560503e55bf2e83d93d17b77070a
#
_cell.length_a   1.000
_cell.length_b   1.000
_cell.length_c   1.000
_cell.angle_alpha   90.00
_cell.angle_beta   90.00
_cell.angle_gamma   90.00
#
_symmetry.space_group_name_H-M   'P 1'
#
loop_
_entity.id
_entity.type
_entity.pdbx_description
1 polymer ?
#
loop_
_entity_poly.entity_id
_entity_poly.type
_entity_poly.pdbx_seq_one_letter_code
_entity_poly.pdbx_strand_id
1 'polypeptide(L)'
;SIPEFADMMNRRAAELGCTDTHFANPSGLHDDDHYTTAADMAKIARAAMSLDKFRNIADIAHIKIPPTNKTEKERYYINTNGLLSTMRYTNFYYKGANGIKTGHTSKAGNCLVSSAKRDGLEFIGVIFGGKDVADSHKDSIEMLDWGFETFNNMRALGKDDMPCEIRVKLGKSTDSLTLSVVESVNVVVPKGTTADNLEIRPNIPESVSAPISAGTQIGTVSVLLGGEEIGSGILVANRDVERSFFWPVMAAADALWSNIITRTVIILLGIGVLAFILMFIRGMYVNIKRSKHKRRRRRP
;
A
#
# COMPACT_ATOMS: atom_id res chain seq x y z
N SER A 1 -28.13 22.38 -5.57
CA SER A 1 -29.47 21.84 -5.19
C SER A 1 -29.30 20.51 -4.41
N ILE A 2 -30.38 20.01 -3.80
CA ILE A 2 -30.41 18.72 -3.11
C ILE A 2 -30.05 17.58 -4.08
N PRO A 3 -30.62 17.47 -5.28
CA PRO A 3 -30.27 16.43 -6.24
C PRO A 3 -28.79 16.45 -6.64
N GLU A 4 -28.25 17.61 -6.96
CA GLU A 4 -26.82 17.74 -7.32
C GLU A 4 -25.88 17.28 -6.20
N PHE A 5 -26.25 17.56 -4.95
CA PHE A 5 -25.45 17.08 -3.81
C PHE A 5 -25.58 15.55 -3.64
N ALA A 6 -26.76 14.99 -3.81
CA ALA A 6 -26.98 13.55 -3.80
C ALA A 6 -26.16 12.86 -4.92
N ASP A 7 -26.10 13.45 -6.12
CA ASP A 7 -25.24 12.97 -7.21
C ASP A 7 -23.75 12.99 -6.83
N MET A 8 -23.29 14.02 -6.11
CA MET A 8 -21.92 14.05 -5.58
C MET A 8 -21.67 12.94 -4.56
N MET A 9 -22.64 12.67 -3.67
CA MET A 9 -22.56 11.58 -2.70
C MET A 9 -22.49 10.24 -3.40
N ASN A 10 -23.31 10.00 -4.42
CA ASN A 10 -23.33 8.75 -5.20
C ASN A 10 -22.03 8.53 -5.97
N ARG A 11 -21.48 9.56 -6.62
CA ARG A 11 -20.15 9.47 -7.25
C ARG A 11 -19.07 9.11 -6.24
N ARG A 12 -19.09 9.75 -5.06
CA ARG A 12 -18.12 9.46 -4.02
C ARG A 12 -18.25 8.05 -3.47
N ALA A 13 -19.46 7.55 -3.28
CA ALA A 13 -19.72 6.18 -2.88
C ALA A 13 -19.15 5.18 -3.91
N ALA A 14 -19.39 5.42 -5.20
CA ALA A 14 -18.84 4.59 -6.28
C ALA A 14 -17.30 4.60 -6.30
N GLU A 15 -16.64 5.74 -6.11
CA GLU A 15 -15.17 5.85 -5.98
C GLU A 15 -14.62 5.05 -4.81
N LEU A 16 -15.41 4.91 -3.73
CA LEU A 16 -15.05 4.10 -2.55
C LEU A 16 -15.34 2.60 -2.76
N GLY A 17 -15.85 2.21 -3.92
CA GLY A 17 -16.20 0.82 -4.24
C GLY A 17 -17.52 0.37 -3.61
N CYS A 18 -18.44 1.30 -3.31
CA CYS A 18 -19.79 0.97 -2.88
C CYS A 18 -20.63 0.61 -4.11
N THR A 19 -21.10 -0.63 -4.18
CA THR A 19 -21.87 -1.15 -5.32
C THR A 19 -23.37 -1.22 -5.06
N ASP A 20 -23.77 -1.20 -3.79
CA ASP A 20 -25.14 -1.38 -3.32
C ASP A 20 -25.61 -0.20 -2.47
N THR A 21 -25.26 1.01 -2.92
CA THR A 21 -25.58 2.27 -2.21
C THR A 21 -26.11 3.30 -3.20
N HIS A 22 -27.23 3.92 -2.83
CA HIS A 22 -27.79 5.07 -3.53
C HIS A 22 -28.34 6.10 -2.54
N PHE A 23 -27.90 7.34 -2.67
CA PHE A 23 -28.36 8.47 -1.88
C PHE A 23 -29.34 9.32 -2.71
N ALA A 24 -30.59 9.39 -2.29
CA ALA A 24 -31.60 10.27 -2.87
C ALA A 24 -31.55 11.70 -2.29
N ASN A 25 -30.98 11.85 -1.06
CA ASN A 25 -30.85 13.13 -0.38
C ASN A 25 -29.72 13.11 0.66
N PRO A 26 -29.20 14.28 1.09
CA PRO A 26 -28.14 14.36 2.09
C PRO A 26 -28.64 14.30 3.55
N SER A 27 -29.95 14.42 3.78
CA SER A 27 -30.50 14.51 5.13
C SER A 27 -30.77 13.16 5.78
N GLY A 28 -30.85 12.10 4.98
CA GLY A 28 -31.24 10.76 5.44
C GLY A 28 -32.76 10.61 5.68
N LEU A 29 -33.58 11.54 5.17
CA LEU A 29 -35.01 11.33 5.12
C LEU A 29 -35.31 10.12 4.24
N HIS A 30 -36.33 9.35 4.65
CA HIS A 30 -36.70 8.14 3.92
C HIS A 30 -37.12 8.47 2.48
N ASP A 31 -36.58 7.70 1.57
CA ASP A 31 -36.94 7.65 0.17
C ASP A 31 -36.75 6.19 -0.27
N ASP A 32 -37.62 5.66 -1.13
CA ASP A 32 -37.53 4.29 -1.57
C ASP A 32 -36.23 4.00 -2.37
N ASP A 33 -35.67 5.05 -3.00
CA ASP A 33 -34.39 5.00 -3.71
C ASP A 33 -33.17 5.33 -2.81
N HIS A 34 -33.38 5.51 -1.49
CA HIS A 34 -32.31 5.78 -0.53
C HIS A 34 -31.93 4.52 0.23
N TYR A 35 -30.91 3.82 -0.24
CA TYR A 35 -30.49 2.53 0.31
C TYR A 35 -28.98 2.38 0.39
N THR A 36 -28.54 1.49 1.26
CA THR A 36 -27.14 1.09 1.41
C THR A 36 -27.06 -0.30 2.03
N THR A 37 -25.85 -0.85 2.11
CA THR A 37 -25.52 -2.07 2.87
C THR A 37 -24.57 -1.76 4.03
N ALA A 38 -24.49 -2.65 5.01
CA ALA A 38 -23.52 -2.52 6.11
C ALA A 38 -22.07 -2.50 5.60
N ALA A 39 -21.77 -3.30 4.58
CA ALA A 39 -20.44 -3.37 3.97
C ALA A 39 -20.06 -2.04 3.28
N ASP A 40 -20.96 -1.44 2.52
CA ASP A 40 -20.72 -0.16 1.85
C ASP A 40 -20.63 0.98 2.85
N MET A 41 -21.49 0.99 3.86
CA MET A 41 -21.42 2.00 4.93
C MET A 41 -20.11 1.91 5.72
N ALA A 42 -19.57 0.72 5.92
CA ALA A 42 -18.26 0.56 6.54
C ALA A 42 -17.13 1.16 5.67
N LYS A 43 -17.19 1.04 4.34
CA LYS A 43 -16.24 1.69 3.41
C LYS A 43 -16.33 3.22 3.51
N ILE A 44 -17.56 3.76 3.52
CA ILE A 44 -17.82 5.19 3.66
C ILE A 44 -17.30 5.69 5.01
N ALA A 45 -17.62 4.98 6.10
CA ALA A 45 -17.19 5.32 7.45
C ALA A 45 -15.66 5.31 7.57
N ARG A 46 -14.98 4.32 7.00
CA ARG A 46 -13.52 4.25 6.96
C ARG A 46 -12.91 5.45 6.24
N ALA A 47 -13.46 5.82 5.09
CA ALA A 47 -13.02 7.00 4.35
C ALA A 47 -13.27 8.30 5.13
N ALA A 48 -14.39 8.43 5.81
CA ALA A 48 -14.69 9.60 6.65
C ALA A 48 -13.75 9.68 7.85
N MET A 49 -13.50 8.56 8.53
CA MET A 49 -12.60 8.48 9.69
C MET A 49 -11.13 8.68 9.33
N SER A 50 -10.72 8.62 8.08
CA SER A 50 -9.37 9.00 7.64
C SER A 50 -9.15 10.52 7.60
N LEU A 51 -10.23 11.33 7.72
CA LEU A 51 -10.16 12.78 7.74
C LEU A 51 -10.13 13.28 9.20
N ASP A 52 -9.03 13.86 9.63
CA ASP A 52 -8.85 14.35 11.00
C ASP A 52 -9.97 15.27 11.46
N LYS A 53 -10.42 16.17 10.60
CA LYS A 53 -11.52 17.10 10.93
C LYS A 53 -12.82 16.35 11.22
N PHE A 54 -13.14 15.31 10.43
CA PHE A 54 -14.33 14.50 10.66
C PHE A 54 -14.20 13.70 11.95
N ARG A 55 -13.08 13.04 12.15
CA ARG A 55 -12.75 12.26 13.35
C ARG A 55 -12.91 13.10 14.61
N ASN A 56 -12.31 14.28 14.64
CA ASN A 56 -12.36 15.20 15.78
C ASN A 56 -13.79 15.65 16.11
N ILE A 57 -14.67 15.81 15.10
CA ILE A 57 -16.07 16.17 15.32
C ILE A 57 -16.89 14.95 15.76
N ALA A 58 -16.67 13.78 15.18
CA ALA A 58 -17.40 12.55 15.51
C ALA A 58 -17.15 12.10 16.95
N ASP A 59 -15.96 12.37 17.49
CA ASP A 59 -15.53 12.02 18.87
C ASP A 59 -16.11 12.96 19.95
N ILE A 60 -16.74 14.09 19.56
CA ILE A 60 -17.31 15.03 20.52
C ILE A 60 -18.52 14.42 21.23
N ALA A 61 -18.36 14.06 22.50
CA ALA A 61 -19.45 13.52 23.31
C ALA A 61 -20.52 14.56 23.67
N HIS A 62 -20.11 15.80 23.93
CA HIS A 62 -20.99 16.94 24.17
C HIS A 62 -20.27 18.24 23.81
N ILE A 63 -21.04 19.25 23.44
CA ILE A 63 -20.53 20.56 23.07
C ILE A 63 -21.45 21.68 23.56
N LYS A 64 -20.82 22.75 24.00
CA LYS A 64 -21.46 24.01 24.34
C LYS A 64 -21.16 25.02 23.26
N ILE A 65 -22.18 25.51 22.59
CA ILE A 65 -22.05 26.53 21.54
C ILE A 65 -22.47 27.89 22.15
N PRO A 66 -21.58 28.87 22.16
CA PRO A 66 -21.90 30.22 22.69
C PRO A 66 -22.94 30.92 21.84
N PRO A 67 -23.49 32.03 22.33
CA PRO A 67 -24.37 32.89 21.55
C PRO A 67 -23.76 33.30 20.20
N THR A 68 -24.60 33.50 19.20
CA THR A 68 -24.22 33.98 17.87
C THR A 68 -25.06 35.18 17.51
N ASN A 69 -24.77 35.83 16.38
CA ASN A 69 -25.58 36.94 15.84
C ASN A 69 -27.01 36.53 15.45
N LYS A 70 -27.34 35.23 15.45
CA LYS A 70 -28.66 34.69 15.12
C LYS A 70 -29.35 34.02 16.31
N THR A 71 -28.62 33.73 17.36
CA THR A 71 -29.15 33.00 18.54
C THR A 71 -28.47 33.54 19.78
N GLU A 72 -29.26 34.28 20.60
CA GLU A 72 -28.75 34.94 21.82
C GLU A 72 -28.45 33.98 22.96
N LYS A 73 -29.05 32.80 22.94
CA LYS A 73 -28.87 31.80 24.02
C LYS A 73 -27.75 30.85 23.70
N GLU A 74 -27.02 30.48 24.72
CA GLU A 74 -26.08 29.37 24.73
C GLU A 74 -26.81 28.04 24.48
N ARG A 75 -26.21 27.15 23.70
CA ARG A 75 -26.82 25.88 23.31
C ARG A 75 -25.95 24.74 23.74
N TYR A 76 -26.53 23.73 24.36
CA TYR A 76 -25.90 22.50 24.75
C TYR A 76 -26.37 21.35 23.85
N TYR A 77 -25.42 20.63 23.30
CA TYR A 77 -25.70 19.43 22.54
C TYR A 77 -24.95 18.24 23.12
N ILE A 78 -25.66 17.13 23.27
CA ILE A 78 -25.11 15.84 23.68
C ILE A 78 -25.18 14.92 22.48
N ASN A 79 -24.08 14.22 22.17
CA ASN A 79 -24.06 13.26 21.07
C ASN A 79 -25.13 12.19 21.27
N THR A 80 -25.77 11.82 20.18
CA THR A 80 -26.77 10.74 20.20
C THR A 80 -26.16 9.36 20.30
N ASN A 81 -24.86 9.22 20.01
CA ASN A 81 -24.11 7.99 20.19
C ASN A 81 -23.77 7.78 21.69
N GLY A 82 -24.47 6.88 22.34
CA GLY A 82 -24.30 6.57 23.76
C GLY A 82 -22.97 5.87 24.10
N LEU A 83 -22.23 5.39 23.12
CA LEU A 83 -20.91 4.78 23.33
C LEU A 83 -19.87 5.82 23.78
N LEU A 84 -20.04 7.10 23.43
CA LEU A 84 -19.07 8.15 23.69
C LEU A 84 -19.13 8.68 25.14
N SER A 85 -20.25 8.61 25.82
CA SER A 85 -20.39 9.08 27.19
C SER A 85 -21.63 8.55 27.89
N THR A 86 -21.64 8.67 29.22
CA THR A 86 -22.79 8.32 30.08
C THR A 86 -23.84 9.45 30.18
N MET A 87 -23.62 10.59 29.51
CA MET A 87 -24.49 11.76 29.65
C MET A 87 -25.90 11.57 29.06
N ARG A 88 -26.02 10.81 27.99
CA ARG A 88 -27.33 10.52 27.35
C ARG A 88 -27.90 9.19 27.80
N TYR A 89 -27.05 8.15 27.88
CA TYR A 89 -27.42 6.79 28.30
C TYR A 89 -26.33 6.27 29.23
N THR A 90 -26.70 5.82 30.42
CA THR A 90 -25.74 5.39 31.45
C THR A 90 -25.10 4.04 31.15
N ASN A 91 -25.73 3.19 30.33
CA ASN A 91 -25.40 1.78 30.20
C ASN A 91 -24.62 1.43 28.92
N PHE A 92 -24.32 2.39 28.05
CA PHE A 92 -23.71 2.10 26.72
C PHE A 92 -22.31 2.68 26.56
N TYR A 93 -21.81 3.39 27.56
CA TYR A 93 -20.44 3.91 27.46
C TYR A 93 -19.43 2.80 27.16
N TYR A 94 -18.66 3.00 26.09
CA TYR A 94 -17.67 2.04 25.64
C TYR A 94 -16.28 2.69 25.61
N LYS A 95 -15.37 2.15 26.43
CA LYS A 95 -14.01 2.69 26.51
C LYS A 95 -13.31 2.62 25.15
N GLY A 96 -12.79 3.76 24.71
CA GLY A 96 -12.10 3.88 23.42
C GLY A 96 -13.02 4.18 22.24
N ALA A 97 -14.34 4.29 22.45
CA ALA A 97 -15.24 4.79 21.41
C ALA A 97 -14.84 6.22 20.98
N ASN A 98 -14.81 6.47 19.66
CA ASN A 98 -14.41 7.73 19.05
C ASN A 98 -15.30 8.14 17.86
N GLY A 99 -16.52 7.62 17.77
CA GLY A 99 -17.49 7.93 16.73
C GLY A 99 -18.56 6.86 16.57
N ILE A 100 -19.44 6.92 15.58
CA ILE A 100 -19.47 7.85 14.45
C ILE A 100 -20.83 8.53 14.36
N LYS A 101 -21.93 7.76 14.06
CA LYS A 101 -23.25 8.36 13.82
C LYS A 101 -24.40 7.40 14.08
N THR A 102 -25.43 7.89 14.77
CA THR A 102 -26.71 7.21 14.91
C THR A 102 -27.66 7.64 13.78
N GLY A 103 -28.61 6.80 13.45
CA GLY A 103 -29.71 7.11 12.53
C GLY A 103 -30.99 6.42 12.95
N HIS A 104 -32.14 7.03 12.63
CA HIS A 104 -33.44 6.40 12.85
C HIS A 104 -34.47 6.91 11.84
N THR A 105 -35.18 5.98 11.24
CA THR A 105 -36.47 6.20 10.56
C THR A 105 -37.40 5.06 10.87
N SER A 106 -38.72 5.25 10.68
CA SER A 106 -39.68 4.16 10.91
C SER A 106 -39.45 2.91 10.04
N LYS A 107 -38.81 3.08 8.89
CA LYS A 107 -38.48 2.00 7.94
C LYS A 107 -37.11 1.35 8.25
N ALA A 108 -36.11 2.19 8.55
CA ALA A 108 -34.74 1.72 8.79
C ALA A 108 -34.53 1.15 10.21
N GLY A 109 -35.41 1.43 11.16
CA GLY A 109 -35.19 1.11 12.57
C GLY A 109 -34.10 1.97 13.18
N ASN A 110 -33.50 1.53 14.29
CA ASN A 110 -32.38 2.19 14.93
C ASN A 110 -31.07 1.71 14.31
N CYS A 111 -30.31 2.63 13.79
CA CYS A 111 -29.05 2.37 13.12
C CYS A 111 -27.88 3.03 13.90
N LEU A 112 -26.75 2.37 13.94
CA LEU A 112 -25.53 2.91 14.54
C LEU A 112 -24.32 2.49 13.71
N VAL A 113 -23.59 3.47 13.22
CA VAL A 113 -22.20 3.30 12.79
C VAL A 113 -21.32 3.73 13.95
N SER A 114 -20.57 2.79 14.49
CA SER A 114 -19.70 2.99 15.66
C SER A 114 -18.24 2.84 15.29
N SER A 115 -17.35 3.45 16.05
CA SER A 115 -15.92 3.14 16.01
C SER A 115 -15.30 3.21 17.40
N ALA A 116 -14.25 2.41 17.59
CA ALA A 116 -13.47 2.41 18.82
C ALA A 116 -12.01 2.09 18.52
N LYS A 117 -11.12 2.72 19.31
CA LYS A 117 -9.67 2.55 19.18
C LYS A 117 -9.07 2.11 20.52
N ARG A 118 -8.31 1.01 20.52
CA ARG A 118 -7.54 0.49 21.67
C ARG A 118 -6.24 -0.14 21.16
N ASP A 119 -5.16 0.08 21.87
CA ASP A 119 -3.86 -0.61 21.67
C ASP A 119 -3.37 -0.62 20.19
N GLY A 120 -3.62 0.49 19.48
CA GLY A 120 -3.25 0.63 18.06
C GLY A 120 -4.20 -0.03 17.08
N LEU A 121 -5.25 -0.71 17.54
CA LEU A 121 -6.36 -1.20 16.72
C LEU A 121 -7.50 -0.19 16.70
N GLU A 122 -8.14 -0.06 15.54
CA GLU A 122 -9.37 0.72 15.39
C GLU A 122 -10.37 -0.08 14.56
N PHE A 123 -11.56 -0.30 15.13
CA PHE A 123 -12.64 -1.01 14.46
C PHE A 123 -13.82 -0.10 14.19
N ILE A 124 -14.52 -0.38 13.09
CA ILE A 124 -15.77 0.25 12.71
C ILE A 124 -16.85 -0.82 12.72
N GLY A 125 -17.92 -0.59 13.48
CA GLY A 125 -19.10 -1.44 13.52
C GLY A 125 -20.27 -0.76 12.82
N VAL A 126 -21.08 -1.50 12.07
CA VAL A 126 -22.26 -1.00 11.38
C VAL A 126 -23.46 -1.86 11.75
N ILE A 127 -24.42 -1.27 12.43
CA ILE A 127 -25.68 -1.91 12.84
C ILE A 127 -26.82 -1.21 12.16
N PHE A 128 -27.68 -1.96 11.50
CA PHE A 128 -28.92 -1.50 10.90
C PHE A 128 -30.13 -2.27 11.45
N GLY A 129 -31.27 -1.62 11.50
CA GLY A 129 -32.53 -2.28 11.80
C GLY A 129 -32.74 -2.67 13.26
N GLY A 130 -32.00 -2.11 14.21
CA GLY A 130 -32.24 -2.35 15.63
C GLY A 130 -33.67 -1.99 16.03
N LYS A 131 -34.31 -2.80 16.86
CA LYS A 131 -35.70 -2.59 17.31
C LYS A 131 -35.81 -1.29 18.11
N ASP A 132 -34.81 -1.04 18.95
CA ASP A 132 -34.71 0.17 19.74
C ASP A 132 -33.25 0.65 19.85
N VAL A 133 -33.04 1.75 20.58
CA VAL A 133 -31.72 2.31 20.80
C VAL A 133 -30.81 1.34 21.55
N ALA A 134 -31.36 0.55 22.48
CA ALA A 134 -30.57 -0.37 23.29
C ALA A 134 -30.01 -1.52 22.44
N ASP A 135 -30.80 -2.08 21.54
CA ASP A 135 -30.37 -3.16 20.62
C ASP A 135 -29.16 -2.70 19.79
N SER A 136 -29.29 -1.57 19.09
CA SER A 136 -28.21 -1.08 18.22
C SER A 136 -26.89 -0.78 18.99
N HIS A 137 -26.99 -0.31 20.24
CA HIS A 137 -25.79 -0.05 21.06
C HIS A 137 -25.19 -1.32 21.63
N LYS A 138 -26.01 -2.28 22.10
CA LYS A 138 -25.51 -3.57 22.60
C LYS A 138 -24.82 -4.37 21.50
N ASP A 139 -25.49 -4.50 20.34
CA ASP A 139 -24.91 -5.19 19.19
C ASP A 139 -23.59 -4.55 18.74
N SER A 140 -23.50 -3.21 18.79
CA SER A 140 -22.25 -2.50 18.51
C SER A 140 -21.15 -2.82 19.52
N ILE A 141 -21.49 -2.89 20.83
CA ILE A 141 -20.54 -3.27 21.89
C ILE A 141 -20.05 -4.69 21.65
N GLU A 142 -20.94 -5.64 21.47
CA GLU A 142 -20.60 -7.05 21.24
C GLU A 142 -19.71 -7.23 20.00
N MET A 143 -20.02 -6.54 18.90
CA MET A 143 -19.21 -6.57 17.69
C MET A 143 -17.81 -5.97 17.90
N LEU A 144 -17.71 -4.85 18.62
CA LEU A 144 -16.42 -4.22 18.93
C LEU A 144 -15.60 -5.09 19.88
N ASP A 145 -16.23 -5.68 20.90
CA ASP A 145 -15.57 -6.61 21.83
C ASP A 145 -15.04 -7.84 21.08
N TRP A 146 -15.85 -8.45 20.21
CA TRP A 146 -15.40 -9.53 19.34
C TRP A 146 -14.17 -9.13 18.52
N GLY A 147 -14.16 -7.92 17.94
CA GLY A 147 -13.03 -7.41 17.18
C GLY A 147 -11.76 -7.33 18.03
N PHE A 148 -11.85 -6.70 19.22
CA PHE A 148 -10.69 -6.56 20.12
C PHE A 148 -10.27 -7.87 20.79
N GLU A 149 -11.17 -8.83 20.94
CA GLU A 149 -10.86 -10.16 21.47
C GLU A 149 -10.22 -11.07 20.41
N THR A 150 -10.61 -10.94 19.17
CA THR A 150 -10.20 -11.83 18.07
C THR A 150 -8.89 -11.37 17.41
N PHE A 151 -8.68 -10.07 17.27
CA PHE A 151 -7.57 -9.54 16.50
C PHE A 151 -6.52 -8.82 17.36
N ASN A 152 -5.32 -8.72 16.84
CA ASN A 152 -4.26 -7.87 17.37
C ASN A 152 -3.57 -7.09 16.25
N ASN A 153 -2.89 -6.02 16.65
CA ASN A 153 -1.99 -5.27 15.78
C ASN A 153 -0.60 -5.92 15.85
N MET A 154 -0.07 -6.31 14.71
CA MET A 154 1.26 -6.91 14.61
C MET A 154 2.14 -6.09 13.67
N ARG A 155 3.36 -5.81 14.09
CA ARG A 155 4.35 -5.21 13.21
C ARG A 155 4.94 -6.29 12.31
N ALA A 156 4.54 -6.26 11.03
CA ALA A 156 5.03 -7.18 10.01
C ALA A 156 6.43 -6.82 9.52
N LEU A 157 6.69 -5.52 9.34
CA LEU A 157 8.02 -4.98 8.99
C LEU A 157 8.32 -3.77 9.86
N GLY A 158 9.53 -3.69 10.36
CA GLY A 158 10.04 -2.52 11.07
C GLY A 158 10.47 -1.43 10.10
N LYS A 159 10.53 -0.19 10.57
CA LYS A 159 11.22 0.89 9.86
C LYS A 159 12.67 0.47 9.60
N ASP A 160 13.17 0.74 8.40
CA ASP A 160 14.51 0.38 7.94
C ASP A 160 14.78 -1.13 7.78
N ASP A 161 13.77 -2.00 7.95
CA ASP A 161 13.91 -3.41 7.56
C ASP A 161 14.22 -3.48 6.05
N MET A 162 15.07 -4.44 5.69
CA MET A 162 15.59 -4.60 4.33
C MET A 162 15.10 -5.93 3.72
N PRO A 163 13.83 -6.00 3.31
CA PRO A 163 13.21 -7.26 2.91
C PRO A 163 13.72 -7.80 1.57
N CYS A 164 14.36 -6.99 0.74
CA CYS A 164 14.80 -7.42 -0.60
C CYS A 164 15.94 -6.56 -1.16
N GLU A 165 16.52 -7.09 -2.24
CA GLU A 165 17.51 -6.40 -3.07
C GLU A 165 17.02 -6.25 -4.49
N ILE A 166 17.52 -5.23 -5.19
CA ILE A 166 17.26 -4.98 -6.61
C ILE A 166 18.58 -4.90 -7.38
N ARG A 167 18.56 -5.38 -8.62
CA ARG A 167 19.70 -5.25 -9.54
C ARG A 167 19.90 -3.80 -9.98
N VAL A 168 21.16 -3.33 -9.93
CA VAL A 168 21.54 -1.99 -10.39
C VAL A 168 22.38 -2.09 -11.66
N LYS A 169 21.92 -1.43 -12.72
CA LYS A 169 22.68 -1.25 -13.96
C LYS A 169 23.52 0.01 -13.88
N LEU A 170 24.71 -0.03 -14.48
CA LEU A 170 25.62 1.12 -14.59
C LEU A 170 26.12 1.67 -13.24
N GLY A 171 26.08 0.89 -12.17
CA GLY A 171 26.65 1.24 -10.88
C GLY A 171 28.18 1.25 -10.91
N LYS A 172 28.81 2.16 -10.14
CA LYS A 172 30.27 2.31 -10.10
C LYS A 172 30.97 1.18 -9.38
N SER A 173 30.37 0.65 -8.31
CA SER A 173 31.02 -0.33 -7.42
C SER A 173 30.06 -1.43 -6.94
N THR A 174 28.85 -1.48 -7.46
CA THR A 174 27.85 -2.45 -7.08
C THR A 174 26.88 -2.72 -8.23
N ASP A 175 26.43 -3.94 -8.35
CA ASP A 175 25.38 -4.41 -9.27
C ASP A 175 24.06 -4.74 -8.53
N SER A 176 24.04 -4.58 -7.20
CA SER A 176 22.84 -4.74 -6.36
C SER A 176 22.68 -3.61 -5.36
N LEU A 177 21.45 -3.35 -4.97
CA LEU A 177 21.06 -2.36 -3.99
C LEU A 177 19.99 -2.94 -3.09
N THR A 178 20.22 -2.93 -1.80
CA THR A 178 19.24 -3.32 -0.80
C THR A 178 18.18 -2.23 -0.67
N LEU A 179 16.92 -2.62 -0.59
CA LEU A 179 15.80 -1.71 -0.39
C LEU A 179 15.35 -1.76 1.06
N SER A 180 15.06 -0.60 1.64
CA SER A 180 14.54 -0.49 3.01
C SER A 180 13.12 0.04 3.03
N VAL A 181 12.39 -0.30 4.11
CA VAL A 181 11.02 0.18 4.35
C VAL A 181 11.08 1.56 5.00
N VAL A 182 10.30 2.52 4.46
CA VAL A 182 10.28 3.92 4.95
C VAL A 182 9.68 4.03 6.33
N GLU A 183 8.58 3.30 6.57
CA GLU A 183 7.83 3.29 7.82
C GLU A 183 7.46 1.86 8.21
N SER A 184 7.30 1.62 9.50
CA SER A 184 6.86 0.29 9.97
C SER A 184 5.51 -0.09 9.36
N VAL A 185 5.42 -1.29 8.82
CA VAL A 185 4.17 -1.86 8.32
C VAL A 185 3.51 -2.65 9.44
N ASN A 186 2.43 -2.09 9.97
CA ASN A 186 1.61 -2.75 10.96
C ASN A 186 0.36 -3.33 10.29
N VAL A 187 0.00 -4.54 10.67
CA VAL A 187 -1.13 -5.29 10.12
C VAL A 187 -2.05 -5.78 11.21
N VAL A 188 -3.34 -5.86 10.90
CA VAL A 188 -4.35 -6.43 11.79
C VAL A 188 -4.49 -7.91 11.45
N VAL A 189 -4.23 -8.77 12.43
CA VAL A 189 -4.24 -10.23 12.24
C VAL A 189 -4.99 -10.92 13.36
N PRO A 190 -5.56 -12.11 13.16
CA PRO A 190 -6.12 -12.94 14.23
C PRO A 190 -5.08 -13.18 15.33
N LYS A 191 -5.50 -13.20 16.58
CA LYS A 191 -4.62 -13.55 17.70
C LYS A 191 -4.03 -14.95 17.51
N GLY A 192 -2.75 -15.09 17.81
CA GLY A 192 -2.01 -16.34 17.58
C GLY A 192 -1.30 -16.40 16.23
N THR A 193 -1.53 -15.43 15.32
CA THR A 193 -0.71 -15.29 14.11
C THR A 193 0.71 -14.90 14.49
N THR A 194 1.70 -15.57 13.88
CA THR A 194 3.13 -15.29 14.05
C THR A 194 3.71 -14.71 12.76
N ALA A 195 4.93 -14.19 12.81
CA ALA A 195 5.62 -13.67 11.63
C ALA A 195 5.78 -14.73 10.52
N ASP A 196 5.92 -16.00 10.89
CA ASP A 196 6.06 -17.11 9.95
C ASP A 196 4.78 -17.37 9.12
N ASN A 197 3.64 -16.86 9.56
CA ASN A 197 2.39 -16.96 8.81
C ASN A 197 2.24 -15.87 7.75
N LEU A 198 3.13 -14.87 7.77
CA LEU A 198 3.09 -13.76 6.83
C LEU A 198 3.99 -14.02 5.63
N GLU A 199 3.47 -13.76 4.45
CA GLU A 199 4.25 -13.73 3.22
C GLU A 199 4.60 -12.27 2.90
N ILE A 200 5.88 -11.98 2.75
CA ILE A 200 6.39 -10.66 2.35
C ILE A 200 6.69 -10.70 0.85
N ARG A 201 5.95 -9.92 0.07
CA ARG A 201 6.05 -9.90 -1.39
C ARG A 201 6.46 -8.52 -1.89
N PRO A 202 7.74 -8.34 -2.30
CA PRO A 202 8.18 -7.10 -2.95
C PRO A 202 7.52 -6.93 -4.33
N ASN A 203 7.04 -5.72 -4.62
CA ASN A 203 6.58 -5.29 -5.92
C ASN A 203 7.55 -4.23 -6.44
N ILE A 204 8.60 -4.69 -7.12
CA ILE A 204 9.73 -3.89 -7.60
C ILE A 204 10.01 -4.20 -9.07
N PRO A 205 10.59 -3.27 -9.84
CA PRO A 205 11.05 -3.54 -11.20
C PRO A 205 12.22 -4.56 -11.19
N GLU A 206 12.49 -5.18 -12.32
CA GLU A 206 13.59 -6.15 -12.47
C GLU A 206 14.97 -5.54 -12.18
N SER A 207 15.15 -4.27 -12.51
CA SER A 207 16.39 -3.54 -12.30
C SER A 207 16.17 -2.03 -12.33
N VAL A 208 17.12 -1.30 -11.74
CA VAL A 208 17.20 0.17 -11.79
C VAL A 208 18.54 0.61 -12.33
N SER A 209 18.65 1.83 -12.83
CA SER A 209 19.90 2.38 -13.39
C SER A 209 20.49 3.46 -12.49
N ALA A 210 21.78 3.37 -12.22
CA ALA A 210 22.50 4.44 -11.51
C ALA A 210 22.58 5.74 -12.37
N PRO A 211 22.64 6.94 -11.74
CA PRO A 211 22.76 7.17 -10.30
C PRO A 211 21.42 7.03 -9.57
N ILE A 212 21.46 6.58 -8.32
CA ILE A 212 20.31 6.47 -7.44
C ILE A 212 20.69 7.11 -6.12
N SER A 213 19.85 8.00 -5.61
CA SER A 213 20.05 8.61 -4.28
C SER A 213 19.36 7.78 -3.19
N ALA A 214 19.97 7.74 -2.02
CA ALA A 214 19.33 7.17 -0.83
C ALA A 214 17.95 7.82 -0.60
N GLY A 215 16.95 7.02 -0.20
CA GLY A 215 15.57 7.46 -0.03
C GLY A 215 14.76 7.55 -1.34
N THR A 216 15.35 7.29 -2.51
CA THR A 216 14.59 7.21 -3.77
C THR A 216 13.61 6.05 -3.71
N GLN A 217 12.33 6.31 -3.92
CA GLN A 217 11.30 5.26 -3.98
C GLN A 217 11.53 4.38 -5.22
N ILE A 218 11.60 3.07 -4.99
CA ILE A 218 11.86 2.07 -6.03
C ILE A 218 10.62 1.20 -6.28
N GLY A 219 9.84 0.94 -5.25
CA GLY A 219 8.66 0.10 -5.35
C GLY A 219 7.87 0.05 -4.05
N THR A 220 7.14 -1.02 -3.87
CA THR A 220 6.35 -1.31 -2.67
C THR A 220 6.60 -2.74 -2.20
N VAL A 221 6.21 -3.02 -0.97
CA VAL A 221 6.16 -4.37 -0.42
C VAL A 221 4.75 -4.63 0.06
N SER A 222 4.18 -5.78 -0.30
CA SER A 222 2.90 -6.27 0.21
C SER A 222 3.14 -7.30 1.31
N VAL A 223 2.32 -7.24 2.36
CA VAL A 223 2.25 -8.23 3.43
C VAL A 223 0.98 -9.03 3.23
N LEU A 224 1.09 -10.34 3.07
CA LEU A 224 -0.03 -11.22 2.83
C LEU A 224 -0.21 -12.21 3.98
N LEU A 225 -1.46 -12.57 4.25
CA LEU A 225 -1.86 -13.65 5.17
C LEU A 225 -2.84 -14.55 4.42
N GLY A 226 -2.47 -15.82 4.25
CA GLY A 226 -3.31 -16.77 3.51
C GLY A 226 -3.53 -16.39 2.04
N GLY A 227 -2.63 -15.60 1.45
CA GLY A 227 -2.73 -15.12 0.06
C GLY A 227 -3.48 -13.80 -0.12
N GLU A 228 -4.12 -13.27 0.92
CA GLU A 228 -4.77 -11.94 0.91
C GLU A 228 -3.79 -10.86 1.37
N GLU A 229 -3.77 -9.72 0.68
CA GLU A 229 -2.96 -8.56 1.08
C GLU A 229 -3.62 -7.84 2.26
N ILE A 230 -2.92 -7.84 3.40
CA ILE A 230 -3.37 -7.24 4.66
C ILE A 230 -2.61 -5.96 5.02
N GLY A 231 -1.58 -5.62 4.29
CA GLY A 231 -0.83 -4.38 4.45
C GLY A 231 0.21 -4.17 3.37
N SER A 232 0.68 -2.95 3.24
CA SER A 232 1.73 -2.60 2.28
C SER A 232 2.63 -1.49 2.81
N GLY A 233 3.85 -1.42 2.26
CA GLY A 233 4.85 -0.40 2.59
C GLY A 233 5.58 0.10 1.37
N ILE A 234 6.23 1.27 1.51
CA ILE A 234 7.05 1.86 0.46
C ILE A 234 8.49 1.38 0.61
N LEU A 235 9.09 0.93 -0.48
CA LEU A 235 10.47 0.53 -0.57
C LEU A 235 11.33 1.63 -1.20
N VAL A 236 12.42 1.98 -0.52
CA VAL A 236 13.37 3.01 -0.96
C VAL A 236 14.79 2.46 -1.01
N ALA A 237 15.62 3.12 -1.79
CA ALA A 237 17.06 2.87 -1.82
C ALA A 237 17.68 3.16 -0.43
N ASN A 238 18.39 2.19 0.16
CA ASN A 238 19.00 2.35 1.48
C ASN A 238 20.31 3.17 1.47
N ARG A 239 20.89 3.38 0.30
CA ARG A 239 22.15 4.13 0.10
C ARG A 239 22.21 4.74 -1.28
N ASP A 240 23.15 5.68 -1.45
CA ASP A 240 23.52 6.22 -2.77
C ASP A 240 24.24 5.19 -3.62
N VAL A 241 23.94 5.19 -4.91
CA VAL A 241 24.70 4.44 -5.92
C VAL A 241 25.13 5.40 -7.01
N GLU A 242 26.44 5.68 -7.07
CA GLU A 242 27.03 6.50 -8.11
C GLU A 242 27.06 5.77 -9.46
N ARG A 243 26.98 6.54 -10.54
CA ARG A 243 27.14 6.00 -11.89
C ARG A 243 28.62 5.67 -12.18
N SER A 244 28.87 4.54 -12.87
CA SER A 244 30.20 4.15 -13.31
C SER A 244 30.83 5.20 -14.25
N PHE A 245 32.11 5.49 -14.10
CA PHE A 245 32.85 6.35 -15.02
C PHE A 245 32.78 5.83 -16.48
N PHE A 246 32.78 4.52 -16.66
CA PHE A 246 32.70 3.87 -17.96
C PHE A 246 31.26 3.71 -18.48
N TRP A 247 30.28 4.33 -17.84
CA TRP A 247 28.89 4.19 -18.22
C TRP A 247 28.58 4.48 -19.72
N PRO A 248 29.19 5.49 -20.38
CA PRO A 248 28.92 5.74 -21.79
C PRO A 248 29.35 4.57 -22.67
N VAL A 249 30.49 3.97 -22.35
CA VAL A 249 31.02 2.80 -23.08
C VAL A 249 30.15 1.57 -22.82
N MET A 250 29.74 1.35 -21.57
CA MET A 250 28.86 0.22 -21.21
C MET A 250 27.47 0.40 -21.83
N ALA A 251 26.90 1.60 -21.81
CA ALA A 251 25.62 1.89 -22.42
C ALA A 251 25.66 1.70 -23.97
N ALA A 252 26.73 2.15 -24.60
CA ALA A 252 26.96 1.93 -26.02
C ALA A 252 27.12 0.43 -26.34
N ALA A 253 27.83 -0.33 -25.50
CA ALA A 253 27.99 -1.78 -25.64
C ALA A 253 26.65 -2.49 -25.48
N ASP A 254 25.82 -2.13 -24.49
CA ASP A 254 24.48 -2.69 -24.28
C ASP A 254 23.56 -2.37 -25.48
N ALA A 255 23.57 -1.15 -25.97
CA ALA A 255 22.79 -0.74 -27.14
C ALA A 255 23.22 -1.52 -28.42
N LEU A 256 24.53 -1.73 -28.60
CA LEU A 256 25.07 -2.54 -29.72
C LEU A 256 24.70 -4.03 -29.55
N TRP A 257 24.71 -4.54 -28.32
CA TRP A 257 24.42 -5.96 -28.03
C TRP A 257 22.93 -6.28 -28.04
N SER A 258 22.07 -5.33 -27.74
CA SER A 258 20.60 -5.49 -27.74
C SER A 258 20.04 -5.55 -29.17
N ASN A 259 20.73 -4.93 -30.14
CA ASN A 259 20.32 -5.00 -31.55
C ASN A 259 20.83 -6.31 -32.17
N ILE A 260 19.89 -7.16 -32.60
CA ILE A 260 20.21 -8.49 -33.15
C ILE A 260 21.13 -8.42 -34.39
N ILE A 261 20.98 -7.38 -35.19
CA ILE A 261 21.81 -7.17 -36.39
C ILE A 261 23.25 -6.85 -36.01
N THR A 262 23.46 -5.87 -35.12
CA THR A 262 24.79 -5.48 -34.65
C THR A 262 25.49 -6.61 -33.90
N ARG A 263 24.76 -7.34 -33.07
CA ARG A 263 25.28 -8.53 -32.37
C ARG A 263 25.75 -9.60 -33.36
N THR A 264 24.98 -9.88 -34.42
CA THR A 264 25.33 -10.85 -35.46
C THR A 264 26.60 -10.41 -36.21
N VAL A 265 26.69 -9.13 -36.57
CA VAL A 265 27.88 -8.57 -37.25
C VAL A 265 29.11 -8.65 -36.35
N ILE A 266 29.02 -8.31 -35.07
CA ILE A 266 30.15 -8.41 -34.12
C ILE A 266 30.65 -9.86 -34.00
N ILE A 267 29.73 -10.83 -33.91
CA ILE A 267 30.09 -12.26 -33.85
C ILE A 267 30.80 -12.70 -35.12
N LEU A 268 30.28 -12.32 -36.31
CA LEU A 268 30.89 -12.68 -37.58
C LEU A 268 32.30 -12.08 -37.77
N LEU A 269 32.49 -10.82 -37.37
CA LEU A 269 33.79 -10.17 -37.33
C LEU A 269 34.78 -10.87 -36.38
N GLY A 270 34.32 -11.25 -35.19
CA GLY A 270 35.11 -12.01 -34.24
C GLY A 270 35.57 -13.36 -34.78
N ILE A 271 34.70 -14.10 -35.48
CA ILE A 271 35.02 -15.35 -36.17
C ILE A 271 36.06 -15.10 -37.26
N GLY A 272 35.88 -14.02 -38.05
CA GLY A 272 36.81 -13.63 -39.12
C GLY A 272 38.20 -13.35 -38.59
N VAL A 273 38.33 -12.58 -37.49
CA VAL A 273 39.60 -12.29 -36.82
C VAL A 273 40.26 -13.55 -36.25
N LEU A 274 39.46 -14.41 -35.64
CA LEU A 274 40.00 -15.70 -35.11
C LEU A 274 40.51 -16.59 -36.22
N ALA A 275 39.81 -16.71 -37.34
CA ALA A 275 40.24 -17.45 -38.52
C ALA A 275 41.53 -16.87 -39.10
N PHE A 276 41.63 -15.52 -39.18
CA PHE A 276 42.87 -14.87 -39.63
C PHE A 276 44.08 -15.17 -38.73
N ILE A 277 43.89 -15.08 -37.39
CA ILE A 277 44.91 -15.43 -36.42
C ILE A 277 45.38 -16.88 -36.59
N LEU A 278 44.44 -17.81 -36.73
CA LEU A 278 44.77 -19.24 -36.94
C LEU A 278 45.53 -19.48 -38.26
N MET A 279 45.14 -18.81 -39.35
CA MET A 279 45.88 -18.87 -40.62
C MET A 279 47.30 -18.29 -40.48
N PHE A 280 47.45 -17.17 -39.76
CA PHE A 280 48.76 -16.56 -39.52
C PHE A 280 49.69 -17.48 -38.69
N ILE A 281 49.17 -18.09 -37.62
CA ILE A 281 49.89 -19.05 -36.79
C ILE A 281 50.32 -20.29 -37.63
N ARG A 282 49.39 -20.79 -38.44
CA ARG A 282 49.65 -21.91 -39.35
C ARG A 282 50.74 -21.57 -40.39
N GLY A 283 50.68 -20.33 -40.94
CA GLY A 283 51.72 -19.83 -41.86
C GLY A 283 53.10 -19.76 -41.23
N MET A 284 53.17 -19.20 -39.99
CA MET A 284 54.46 -19.21 -39.22
C MET A 284 54.96 -20.62 -38.95
N TYR A 285 54.09 -21.54 -38.51
CA TYR A 285 54.46 -22.92 -38.24
C TYR A 285 55.05 -23.63 -39.48
N VAL A 286 54.40 -23.46 -40.67
CA VAL A 286 54.87 -24.01 -41.95
C VAL A 286 56.22 -23.41 -42.36
N ASN A 287 56.41 -22.10 -42.18
CA ASN A 287 57.67 -21.44 -42.47
C ASN A 287 58.81 -21.89 -41.54
N ILE A 288 58.53 -22.06 -40.28
CA ILE A 288 59.53 -22.61 -39.32
C ILE A 288 59.89 -24.08 -39.71
N LYS A 289 58.92 -24.88 -40.07
CA LYS A 289 59.16 -26.26 -40.52
C LYS A 289 59.95 -26.29 -41.83
N ARG A 290 59.69 -25.42 -42.78
CA ARG A 290 60.44 -25.29 -44.04
C ARG A 290 61.88 -24.82 -43.77
N SER A 291 62.09 -23.86 -42.85
CA SER A 291 63.44 -23.38 -42.50
C SER A 291 64.29 -24.45 -41.82
N LYS A 292 63.69 -25.28 -40.93
CA LYS A 292 64.33 -26.39 -40.27
C LYS A 292 64.73 -27.48 -41.32
N HIS A 293 63.92 -27.73 -42.35
CA HIS A 293 64.22 -28.70 -43.42
C HIS A 293 65.37 -28.23 -44.33
N LYS A 294 65.39 -26.91 -44.66
CA LYS A 294 66.47 -26.28 -45.43
C LYS A 294 67.80 -26.31 -44.65
N ARG A 295 67.83 -26.14 -43.32
CA ARG A 295 69.02 -26.25 -42.47
C ARG A 295 69.54 -27.69 -42.37
N ARG A 296 68.67 -28.72 -42.38
CA ARG A 296 69.07 -30.13 -42.37
C ARG A 296 69.70 -30.56 -43.71
N ARG A 297 69.34 -29.97 -44.88
CA ARG A 297 69.96 -30.29 -46.19
C ARG A 297 71.28 -29.57 -46.48
N ARG A 298 71.73 -28.66 -45.59
CA ARG A 298 72.95 -27.90 -45.72
C ARG A 298 74.05 -28.34 -44.73
N ARG A 299 73.88 -29.45 -44.03
CA ARG A 299 74.98 -30.06 -43.28
C ARG A 299 75.64 -31.13 -44.12
N PRO A 300 76.99 -30.99 -44.36
CA PRO A 300 77.75 -31.91 -45.16
C PRO A 300 77.82 -33.34 -44.52
#